data_b96865856e97aa57439f9f7a57d16ecc
#
_entry.id   b96865856e97aa57439f9f7a57d16ecc
#
_cell.length_a   1.000
_cell.length_b   1.000
_cell.length_c   1.000
_cell.angle_alpha   90.00
_cell.angle_beta   90.00
_cell.angle_gamma   90.00
#
_symmetry.space_group_name_H-M   'P 1'
#
loop_
_entity.id
_entity.type
_entity.pdbx_description
1 polymer ?
#
loop_
_entity_poly.entity_id
_entity_poly.type
_entity_poly.pdbx_seq_one_letter_code
_entity_poly.pdbx_strand_id
1 'polypeptide(L)'
;MSSAQNSGNVLFKSAYAGLDWAESLDIFTEVTTQVVQDEEADPLSPRRLRAIFISDLHIGTPGFQAEALLDFLRQHPSDTLYLVGDIVDGWQLRRRWFWPQSHNDVVQKLLRRARKGCRVIYVPGNHDEFARHFVGHAFGGVEVCHDTSHTTAKGLKLWVVHGDHFDGVIQCAKWLAYTGDWLYELSLRLNRHLNTFRSRMGWGYWSLSAYLKLKVKKAVNFISDFEVAVAQEAQRRGFDGVVCGHIHHAEIRDVNGVLYCNDGDWVESRTALVEHADGRLEIIRWGAQSVVRVNAPEGKHKGHAVSVT
;
A
#
# COMPACT_ATOMS: atom_id res chain seq x y z
N MET A 1 -14.00 7.19 61.02
CA MET A 1 -15.36 6.70 61.06
C MET A 1 -15.66 6.21 59.66
N SER A 2 -15.28 5.06 59.28
CA SER A 2 -15.66 3.67 59.49
C SER A 2 -17.07 3.36 58.99
N SER A 3 -17.05 2.41 58.05
CA SER A 3 -18.14 1.52 57.62
C SER A 3 -18.99 1.93 56.43
N ALA A 4 -18.52 1.55 55.22
CA ALA A 4 -19.35 1.15 54.07
C ALA A 4 -18.52 0.50 52.97
N GLN A 5 -17.83 -0.58 53.26
CA GLN A 5 -17.26 -1.52 52.27
C GLN A 5 -17.37 -2.92 52.86
N ASN A 6 -18.45 -3.62 52.57
CA ASN A 6 -18.48 -5.08 52.57
C ASN A 6 -19.93 -5.61 52.44
N SER A 7 -20.57 -5.43 51.28
CA SER A 7 -21.87 -6.08 51.04
C SER A 7 -22.03 -6.63 49.60
N GLY A 8 -21.01 -6.48 48.73
CA GLY A 8 -21.07 -6.94 47.33
C GLY A 8 -20.53 -8.35 47.07
N ASN A 9 -19.82 -8.97 48.02
CA ASN A 9 -19.02 -10.16 47.74
C ASN A 9 -19.61 -11.49 48.26
N VAL A 10 -20.81 -11.46 48.82
CA VAL A 10 -21.45 -12.68 49.44
C VAL A 10 -22.55 -13.27 48.54
N LEU A 11 -23.09 -12.52 47.60
CA LEU A 11 -24.17 -13.01 46.69
C LEU A 11 -23.68 -13.74 45.44
N PHE A 12 -22.39 -13.64 45.09
CA PHE A 12 -21.83 -14.33 43.91
C PHE A 12 -21.31 -15.74 44.18
N LYS A 13 -21.15 -16.16 45.44
CA LYS A 13 -20.65 -17.49 45.80
C LYS A 13 -21.69 -18.58 45.95
N SER A 14 -23.00 -18.26 45.92
CA SER A 14 -24.05 -19.26 46.16
C SER A 14 -24.74 -19.80 44.90
N ALA A 15 -24.44 -19.27 43.71
CA ALA A 15 -25.12 -19.70 42.48
C ALA A 15 -24.38 -20.73 41.64
N TYR A 16 -23.10 -21.07 41.98
CA TYR A 16 -22.27 -21.98 41.19
C TYR A 16 -21.58 -23.10 41.96
N ALA A 17 -22.15 -23.51 43.08
CA ALA A 17 -21.68 -24.66 43.81
C ALA A 17 -22.31 -25.94 43.23
N GLY A 18 -21.73 -26.51 42.18
CA GLY A 18 -22.23 -27.78 41.65
C GLY A 18 -21.86 -28.06 40.16
N LEU A 19 -21.10 -27.21 39.53
CA LEU A 19 -20.62 -27.48 38.17
C LEU A 19 -19.16 -27.97 38.23
N ASP A 20 -18.93 -29.21 37.79
CA ASP A 20 -17.60 -29.77 37.63
C ASP A 20 -16.96 -29.11 36.39
N TRP A 21 -15.96 -28.21 36.61
CA TRP A 21 -15.28 -27.45 35.60
C TRP A 21 -14.46 -28.31 34.62
N ALA A 22 -14.17 -29.55 34.98
CA ALA A 22 -13.44 -30.48 34.14
C ALA A 22 -14.32 -30.98 32.95
N GLU A 23 -15.60 -31.32 33.22
CA GLU A 23 -16.52 -31.74 32.15
C GLU A 23 -16.92 -30.57 31.24
N SER A 24 -16.96 -29.32 31.76
CA SER A 24 -17.28 -28.15 30.92
C SER A 24 -16.14 -27.78 29.96
N LEU A 25 -14.89 -28.06 30.30
CA LEU A 25 -13.74 -27.82 29.42
C LEU A 25 -13.69 -28.82 28.25
N ASP A 26 -14.09 -30.07 28.47
CA ASP A 26 -14.12 -31.09 27.40
C ASP A 26 -15.20 -30.77 26.36
N ILE A 27 -16.36 -30.27 26.78
CA ILE A 27 -17.43 -29.86 25.86
C ILE A 27 -17.02 -28.63 25.02
N PHE A 28 -16.29 -27.67 25.59
CA PHE A 28 -15.77 -26.53 24.85
C PHE A 28 -14.64 -26.92 23.88
N THR A 29 -13.84 -27.91 24.23
CA THR A 29 -12.76 -28.40 23.37
C THR A 29 -13.32 -29.20 22.18
N GLU A 30 -14.37 -30.02 22.37
CA GLU A 30 -15.02 -30.75 21.28
C GLU A 30 -15.79 -29.82 20.32
N VAL A 31 -16.48 -28.79 20.83
CA VAL A 31 -17.20 -27.83 19.99
C VAL A 31 -16.23 -26.94 19.19
N THR A 32 -15.03 -26.65 19.73
CA THR A 32 -14.03 -25.83 19.02
C THR A 32 -13.27 -26.67 17.95
N THR A 33 -13.19 -27.97 18.12
CA THR A 33 -12.49 -28.87 17.17
C THR A 33 -13.40 -29.29 16.00
N GLN A 34 -14.74 -29.17 16.11
CA GLN A 34 -15.69 -29.52 15.04
C GLN A 34 -16.05 -28.36 14.08
N VAL A 35 -15.58 -27.13 14.31
CA VAL A 35 -15.85 -25.98 13.42
C VAL A 35 -14.72 -25.69 12.44
N VAL A 36 -13.68 -26.50 12.41
CA VAL A 36 -12.69 -26.50 11.31
C VAL A 36 -12.94 -27.70 10.41
N GLN A 37 -14.18 -27.86 9.94
CA GLN A 37 -14.44 -28.58 8.71
C GLN A 37 -14.35 -27.60 7.56
N ASP A 38 -13.45 -27.92 6.61
CA ASP A 38 -13.32 -27.28 5.32
C ASP A 38 -14.68 -26.90 4.75
N GLU A 39 -15.07 -25.62 4.86
CA GLU A 39 -16.04 -25.06 3.93
C GLU A 39 -15.41 -25.23 2.55
N GLU A 40 -15.86 -26.21 1.78
CA GLU A 40 -15.61 -26.28 0.35
C GLU A 40 -15.98 -24.89 -0.20
N ALA A 41 -14.94 -24.12 -0.53
CA ALA A 41 -15.09 -22.75 -0.98
C ALA A 41 -15.98 -22.78 -2.23
N ASP A 42 -17.15 -22.17 -2.14
CA ASP A 42 -18.04 -21.94 -3.28
C ASP A 42 -17.17 -21.44 -4.45
N PRO A 43 -17.14 -22.16 -5.59
CA PRO A 43 -16.30 -21.78 -6.74
C PRO A 43 -16.61 -20.38 -7.28
N LEU A 44 -17.77 -19.80 -6.91
CA LEU A 44 -18.21 -18.46 -7.25
C LEU A 44 -17.88 -17.40 -6.17
N SER A 45 -17.40 -17.83 -4.99
CA SER A 45 -16.96 -16.90 -3.96
C SER A 45 -15.62 -16.27 -4.36
N PRO A 46 -15.47 -14.93 -4.30
CA PRO A 46 -14.20 -14.29 -4.62
C PRO A 46 -13.10 -14.85 -3.70
N ARG A 47 -12.07 -15.48 -4.29
CA ARG A 47 -10.97 -16.08 -3.54
C ARG A 47 -10.33 -15.02 -2.66
N ARG A 48 -10.32 -15.28 -1.36
CA ARG A 48 -9.73 -14.37 -0.37
C ARG A 48 -8.23 -14.24 -0.62
N LEU A 49 -7.75 -12.99 -0.72
CA LEU A 49 -6.34 -12.68 -0.88
C LEU A 49 -5.63 -12.74 0.48
N ARG A 50 -4.37 -13.14 0.49
CA ARG A 50 -3.54 -13.08 1.72
C ARG A 50 -3.27 -11.64 2.12
N ALA A 51 -2.87 -10.81 1.15
CA ALA A 51 -2.59 -9.40 1.39
C ALA A 51 -3.02 -8.54 0.20
N ILE A 52 -3.39 -7.30 0.53
CA ILE A 52 -3.58 -6.20 -0.41
C ILE A 52 -2.71 -5.05 0.07
N PHE A 53 -1.99 -4.40 -0.85
CA PHE A 53 -1.21 -3.19 -0.61
C PHE A 53 -1.77 -2.09 -1.52
N ILE A 54 -2.09 -0.96 -0.93
CA ILE A 54 -2.57 0.24 -1.62
C ILE A 54 -1.93 1.47 -1.00
N SER A 55 -1.54 2.41 -1.83
CA SER A 55 -0.96 3.70 -1.44
C SER A 55 -1.57 4.85 -2.23
N ASP A 56 -1.14 6.04 -1.91
CA ASP A 56 -1.36 7.24 -2.73
C ASP A 56 -2.86 7.43 -3.09
N LEU A 57 -3.72 7.31 -2.07
CA LEU A 57 -5.16 7.53 -2.22
C LEU A 57 -5.46 9.03 -2.29
N HIS A 58 -4.72 9.84 -1.53
CA HIS A 58 -4.92 11.28 -1.39
C HIS A 58 -6.37 11.64 -1.06
N ILE A 59 -6.97 10.95 -0.06
CA ILE A 59 -8.31 11.30 0.45
C ILE A 59 -8.30 12.76 0.90
N GLY A 60 -9.25 13.54 0.42
CA GLY A 60 -9.28 14.99 0.63
C GLY A 60 -8.96 15.78 -0.65
N THR A 61 -8.72 15.09 -1.77
CA THR A 61 -8.50 15.71 -3.08
C THR A 61 -9.58 15.31 -4.09
N PRO A 62 -9.89 16.16 -5.08
CA PRO A 62 -10.83 15.80 -6.14
C PRO A 62 -10.34 14.70 -7.08
N GLY A 63 -9.00 14.42 -7.09
CA GLY A 63 -8.39 13.39 -7.94
C GLY A 63 -8.61 11.96 -7.46
N PHE A 64 -8.90 11.78 -6.16
CA PHE A 64 -9.06 10.47 -5.58
C PHE A 64 -10.25 9.68 -6.16
N GLN A 65 -10.00 8.46 -6.60
CA GLN A 65 -10.98 7.58 -7.25
C GLN A 65 -11.74 6.73 -6.23
N ALA A 66 -12.46 7.38 -5.32
CA ALA A 66 -13.11 6.76 -4.16
C ALA A 66 -14.07 5.63 -4.53
N GLU A 67 -14.93 5.83 -5.54
CA GLU A 67 -15.92 4.84 -5.98
C GLU A 67 -15.23 3.57 -6.54
N ALA A 68 -14.15 3.78 -7.32
CA ALA A 68 -13.38 2.68 -7.87
C ALA A 68 -12.71 1.85 -6.76
N LEU A 69 -12.14 2.52 -5.74
CA LEU A 69 -11.55 1.84 -4.59
C LEU A 69 -12.59 1.09 -3.76
N LEU A 70 -13.76 1.69 -3.52
CA LEU A 70 -14.86 1.04 -2.80
C LEU A 70 -15.31 -0.23 -3.51
N ASP A 71 -15.41 -0.18 -4.84
CA ASP A 71 -15.79 -1.34 -5.65
C ASP A 71 -14.69 -2.42 -5.63
N PHE A 72 -13.44 -2.05 -5.84
CA PHE A 72 -12.28 -2.95 -5.71
C PHE A 72 -12.26 -3.65 -4.34
N LEU A 73 -12.35 -2.88 -3.25
CA LEU A 73 -12.38 -3.42 -1.90
C LEU A 73 -13.62 -4.28 -1.60
N ARG A 74 -14.72 -4.14 -2.32
CA ARG A 74 -15.90 -5.00 -2.18
C ARG A 74 -15.66 -6.38 -2.80
N GLN A 75 -14.99 -6.40 -3.95
CA GLN A 75 -14.75 -7.63 -4.72
C GLN A 75 -13.52 -8.41 -4.26
N HIS A 76 -12.59 -7.79 -3.52
CA HIS A 76 -11.35 -8.41 -3.08
C HIS A 76 -11.26 -8.47 -1.55
N PRO A 77 -11.84 -9.50 -0.89
CA PRO A 77 -11.59 -9.75 0.53
C PRO A 77 -10.13 -10.16 0.74
N SER A 78 -9.53 -9.76 1.88
CA SER A 78 -8.16 -10.13 2.23
C SER A 78 -7.99 -10.39 3.72
N ASP A 79 -6.95 -11.14 4.08
CA ASP A 79 -6.55 -11.35 5.47
C ASP A 79 -5.86 -10.11 6.02
N THR A 80 -4.98 -9.50 5.22
CA THR A 80 -4.27 -8.28 5.58
C THR A 80 -4.49 -7.20 4.52
N LEU A 81 -4.62 -5.96 4.97
CA LEU A 81 -4.66 -4.77 4.12
C LEU A 81 -3.60 -3.79 4.60
N TYR A 82 -2.64 -3.48 3.74
CA TYR A 82 -1.63 -2.46 3.98
C TYR A 82 -2.03 -1.16 3.30
N LEU A 83 -2.04 -0.08 4.07
CA LEU A 83 -2.21 1.30 3.63
C LEU A 83 -0.80 1.93 3.61
N VAL A 84 -0.18 2.00 2.44
CA VAL A 84 1.26 2.24 2.28
C VAL A 84 1.55 3.72 2.00
N GLY A 85 0.99 4.60 2.83
CA GLY A 85 1.24 6.04 2.83
C GLY A 85 0.39 6.84 1.86
N ASP A 86 0.36 8.15 2.12
CA ASP A 86 -0.40 9.14 1.37
C ASP A 86 -1.90 8.77 1.23
N ILE A 87 -2.45 8.23 2.33
CA ILE A 87 -3.85 7.83 2.42
C ILE A 87 -4.74 9.04 2.55
N VAL A 88 -4.40 9.99 3.44
CA VAL A 88 -5.12 11.24 3.63
C VAL A 88 -4.22 12.41 3.26
N ASP A 89 -4.66 13.24 2.31
CA ASP A 89 -3.89 14.43 1.91
C ASP A 89 -4.06 15.57 2.92
N GLY A 90 -3.30 15.52 4.00
CA GLY A 90 -3.31 16.55 5.03
C GLY A 90 -2.84 17.93 4.52
N TRP A 91 -2.00 17.97 3.48
CA TRP A 91 -1.53 19.23 2.90
C TRP A 91 -2.64 19.95 2.14
N GLN A 92 -3.41 19.23 1.32
CA GLN A 92 -4.55 19.81 0.60
C GLN A 92 -5.70 20.18 1.54
N LEU A 93 -6.01 19.34 2.51
CA LEU A 93 -7.07 19.61 3.48
C LEU A 93 -6.80 20.87 4.32
N ARG A 94 -5.53 21.18 4.65
CA ARG A 94 -5.14 22.42 5.32
C ARG A 94 -5.35 23.67 4.43
N ARG A 95 -5.21 23.53 3.11
CA ARG A 95 -5.39 24.63 2.15
C ARG A 95 -6.84 24.85 1.81
N ARG A 96 -7.57 23.77 1.53
CA ARG A 96 -8.98 23.77 1.15
C ARG A 96 -9.61 22.46 1.61
N TRP A 97 -10.62 22.57 2.46
CA TRP A 97 -11.41 21.42 2.88
C TRP A 97 -12.22 20.86 1.71
N PHE A 98 -11.99 19.59 1.38
CA PHE A 98 -12.75 18.83 0.39
C PHE A 98 -12.97 17.42 0.94
N TRP A 99 -14.19 17.11 1.36
CA TRP A 99 -14.50 15.82 1.96
C TRP A 99 -15.92 15.37 1.55
N PRO A 100 -16.10 14.88 0.30
CA PRO A 100 -17.38 14.34 -0.17
C PRO A 100 -17.74 13.06 0.56
N GLN A 101 -19.00 12.63 0.48
CA GLN A 101 -19.50 11.43 1.15
C GLN A 101 -18.73 10.18 0.75
N SER A 102 -18.33 10.05 -0.53
CA SER A 102 -17.55 8.91 -1.01
C SER A 102 -16.22 8.74 -0.29
N HIS A 103 -15.53 9.83 0.10
CA HIS A 103 -14.31 9.77 0.91
C HIS A 103 -14.59 9.22 2.31
N ASN A 104 -15.68 9.66 2.92
CA ASN A 104 -16.13 9.15 4.21
C ASN A 104 -16.46 7.66 4.13
N ASP A 105 -17.09 7.22 3.03
CA ASP A 105 -17.46 5.82 2.80
C ASP A 105 -16.22 4.93 2.68
N VAL A 106 -15.12 5.43 2.07
CA VAL A 106 -13.83 4.72 2.04
C VAL A 106 -13.29 4.53 3.45
N VAL A 107 -13.22 5.59 4.26
CA VAL A 107 -12.75 5.49 5.65
C VAL A 107 -13.59 4.47 6.44
N GLN A 108 -14.92 4.54 6.31
CA GLN A 108 -15.83 3.58 6.95
C GLN A 108 -15.60 2.14 6.45
N LYS A 109 -15.29 1.96 5.16
CA LYS A 109 -15.00 0.64 4.57
C LYS A 109 -13.72 0.05 5.17
N LEU A 110 -12.66 0.86 5.33
CA LEU A 110 -11.39 0.45 5.93
C LEU A 110 -11.59 0.01 7.40
N LEU A 111 -12.24 0.86 8.22
CA LEU A 111 -12.56 0.55 9.62
C LEU A 111 -13.47 -0.68 9.75
N ARG A 112 -14.42 -0.85 8.83
CA ARG A 112 -15.31 -2.03 8.81
C ARG A 112 -14.53 -3.31 8.48
N ARG A 113 -13.51 -3.25 7.61
CA ARG A 113 -12.64 -4.38 7.34
C ARG A 113 -11.88 -4.82 8.59
N ALA A 114 -11.25 -3.87 9.28
CA ALA A 114 -10.55 -4.13 10.54
C ALA A 114 -11.48 -4.81 11.56
N ARG A 115 -12.68 -4.25 11.75
CA ARG A 115 -13.69 -4.82 12.67
C ARG A 115 -14.19 -6.22 12.27
N LYS A 116 -14.10 -6.60 10.97
CA LYS A 116 -14.45 -7.93 10.47
C LYS A 116 -13.27 -8.91 10.46
N GLY A 117 -12.18 -8.59 11.13
CA GLY A 117 -11.02 -9.48 11.30
C GLY A 117 -9.95 -9.39 10.20
N CYS A 118 -10.06 -8.44 9.25
CA CYS A 118 -8.94 -8.13 8.39
C CYS A 118 -7.89 -7.34 9.19
N ARG A 119 -6.64 -7.75 9.21
CA ARG A 119 -5.56 -6.97 9.79
C ARG A 119 -5.29 -5.76 8.91
N VAL A 120 -5.51 -4.56 9.41
CA VAL A 120 -5.29 -3.31 8.66
C VAL A 120 -4.09 -2.59 9.26
N ILE A 121 -3.07 -2.35 8.44
CA ILE A 121 -1.82 -1.72 8.85
C ILE A 121 -1.66 -0.44 8.04
N TYR A 122 -1.41 0.67 8.73
CA TYR A 122 -1.21 1.97 8.14
C TYR A 122 0.24 2.43 8.35
N VAL A 123 0.95 2.62 7.24
CA VAL A 123 2.30 3.20 7.17
C VAL A 123 2.14 4.61 6.62
N PRO A 124 2.29 5.69 7.41
CA PRO A 124 2.08 7.05 6.93
C PRO A 124 3.14 7.51 5.94
N GLY A 125 2.72 8.24 4.89
CA GLY A 125 3.58 8.93 3.94
C GLY A 125 3.86 10.39 4.31
N ASN A 126 4.29 11.18 3.32
CA ASN A 126 4.59 12.60 3.54
C ASN A 126 3.34 13.49 3.51
N HIS A 127 2.29 13.14 2.77
CA HIS A 127 1.04 13.90 2.77
C HIS A 127 0.21 13.70 4.03
N ASP A 128 0.40 12.57 4.71
CA ASP A 128 -0.25 12.24 5.97
C ASP A 128 0.75 12.10 7.14
N GLU A 129 1.84 12.88 7.11
CA GLU A 129 2.88 12.91 8.14
C GLU A 129 2.34 13.10 9.58
N PHE A 130 1.17 13.75 9.74
CA PHE A 130 0.50 13.92 11.03
C PHE A 130 0.18 12.56 11.69
N ALA A 131 -0.05 11.51 10.90
CA ALA A 131 -0.33 10.18 11.40
C ALA A 131 0.91 9.52 12.04
N ARG A 132 2.14 10.02 11.74
CA ARG A 132 3.39 9.54 12.35
C ARG A 132 3.46 9.78 13.85
N HIS A 133 2.72 10.78 14.37
CA HIS A 133 2.61 11.00 15.81
C HIS A 133 1.86 9.87 16.54
N PHE A 134 1.17 9.01 15.82
CA PHE A 134 0.36 7.91 16.36
C PHE A 134 0.98 6.53 16.10
N VAL A 135 2.23 6.48 15.70
CA VAL A 135 2.96 5.21 15.54
C VAL A 135 2.98 4.44 16.86
N GLY A 136 2.75 3.13 16.77
CA GLY A 136 2.61 2.24 17.93
C GLY A 136 1.19 2.21 18.52
N HIS A 137 0.25 2.96 17.98
CA HIS A 137 -1.15 2.96 18.40
C HIS A 137 -2.04 2.34 17.33
N ALA A 138 -3.28 2.02 17.72
CA ALA A 138 -4.30 1.51 16.80
C ALA A 138 -5.60 2.33 16.95
N PHE A 139 -6.24 2.63 15.82
CA PHE A 139 -7.52 3.34 15.75
C PHE A 139 -8.56 2.46 15.05
N GLY A 140 -9.61 2.07 15.78
CA GLY A 140 -10.67 1.24 15.21
C GLY A 140 -10.17 -0.08 14.63
N GLY A 141 -9.05 -0.62 15.16
CA GLY A 141 -8.40 -1.82 14.66
C GLY A 141 -7.42 -1.61 13.52
N VAL A 142 -7.13 -0.35 13.12
CA VAL A 142 -6.07 0.00 12.19
C VAL A 142 -4.78 0.28 12.96
N GLU A 143 -3.75 -0.54 12.74
CA GLU A 143 -2.44 -0.42 13.38
C GLU A 143 -1.61 0.66 12.64
N VAL A 144 -0.97 1.60 13.36
CA VAL A 144 -0.11 2.62 12.75
C VAL A 144 1.35 2.31 13.06
N CYS A 145 2.19 2.23 12.02
CA CYS A 145 3.62 1.98 12.17
C CYS A 145 4.45 2.80 11.17
N HIS A 146 5.74 3.00 11.44
CA HIS A 146 6.64 3.71 10.51
C HIS A 146 6.91 2.92 9.24
N ASP A 147 7.16 1.65 9.40
CA ASP A 147 7.35 0.63 8.40
C ASP A 147 6.95 -0.72 9.01
N THR A 148 6.82 -1.73 8.20
CA THR A 148 6.53 -3.08 8.68
C THR A 148 7.13 -4.13 7.76
N SER A 149 6.94 -5.39 8.09
CA SER A 149 7.35 -6.50 7.24
C SER A 149 6.15 -7.38 6.89
N HIS A 150 6.19 -7.93 5.69
CA HIS A 150 5.24 -8.93 5.23
C HIS A 150 5.99 -10.19 4.82
N THR A 151 5.55 -11.36 5.32
CA THR A 151 6.11 -12.64 4.88
C THR A 151 5.11 -13.31 3.94
N THR A 152 5.52 -13.49 2.69
CA THR A 152 4.68 -14.14 1.68
C THR A 152 4.47 -15.62 2.00
N ALA A 153 3.47 -16.26 1.38
CA ALA A 153 3.26 -17.72 1.50
C ALA A 153 4.48 -18.54 1.03
N LYS A 154 5.33 -17.96 0.18
CA LYS A 154 6.59 -18.56 -0.28
C LYS A 154 7.77 -18.30 0.65
N GLY A 155 7.55 -17.63 1.79
CA GLY A 155 8.58 -17.35 2.78
C GLY A 155 9.43 -16.11 2.51
N LEU A 156 9.19 -15.34 1.43
CA LEU A 156 9.92 -14.10 1.16
C LEU A 156 9.54 -13.05 2.19
N LYS A 157 10.52 -12.37 2.76
CA LYS A 157 10.35 -11.27 3.69
C LYS A 157 10.40 -9.94 2.93
N LEU A 158 9.28 -9.27 2.84
CA LEU A 158 9.14 -7.97 2.18
C LEU A 158 9.12 -6.85 3.21
N TRP A 159 9.94 -5.84 3.02
CA TRP A 159 9.87 -4.59 3.77
C TRP A 159 8.75 -3.73 3.19
N VAL A 160 7.83 -3.24 4.03
CA VAL A 160 6.70 -2.39 3.63
C VAL A 160 6.93 -0.99 4.16
N VAL A 161 7.10 -0.03 3.27
CA VAL A 161 7.43 1.36 3.57
C VAL A 161 6.83 2.27 2.50
N HIS A 162 6.45 3.52 2.84
CA HIS A 162 5.94 4.44 1.81
C HIS A 162 7.02 4.82 0.79
N GLY A 163 8.20 5.22 1.24
CA GLY A 163 9.34 5.55 0.38
C GLY A 163 9.74 7.03 0.37
N ASP A 164 8.97 7.91 0.96
CA ASP A 164 9.22 9.36 1.00
C ASP A 164 10.54 9.75 1.68
N HIS A 165 11.10 8.91 2.54
CA HIS A 165 12.43 9.11 3.15
C HIS A 165 13.56 9.19 2.12
N PHE A 166 13.32 8.70 0.91
CA PHE A 166 14.26 8.79 -0.21
C PHE A 166 14.07 10.06 -1.06
N ASP A 167 13.21 10.99 -0.63
CA ASP A 167 12.85 12.25 -1.33
C ASP A 167 14.02 13.21 -1.55
N GLY A 168 15.06 13.13 -0.76
CA GLY A 168 16.27 13.93 -0.99
C GLY A 168 16.86 13.74 -2.39
N VAL A 169 16.59 12.57 -3.00
CA VAL A 169 16.90 12.23 -4.39
C VAL A 169 15.74 12.61 -5.33
N ILE A 170 14.51 12.82 -4.78
CA ILE A 170 13.24 12.79 -5.49
C ILE A 170 12.56 14.13 -5.77
N GLN A 171 12.84 15.17 -5.05
CA GLN A 171 12.07 16.44 -5.12
C GLN A 171 11.95 17.10 -6.51
N CYS A 172 12.76 16.71 -7.47
CA CYS A 172 12.70 17.28 -8.82
C CYS A 172 11.75 16.60 -9.81
N ALA A 173 11.30 15.37 -9.59
CA ALA A 173 10.63 14.58 -10.62
C ALA A 173 9.10 14.68 -10.63
N LYS A 174 8.44 14.71 -9.47
CA LYS A 174 6.96 14.81 -9.41
C LYS A 174 6.42 16.03 -10.15
N TRP A 175 7.08 17.17 -10.00
CA TRP A 175 6.64 18.41 -10.68
C TRP A 175 6.78 18.34 -12.20
N LEU A 176 7.69 17.49 -12.72
CA LEU A 176 7.95 17.38 -14.14
C LEU A 176 7.00 16.43 -14.88
N ALA A 177 6.56 15.35 -14.25
CA ALA A 177 5.64 14.39 -14.88
C ALA A 177 4.26 15.03 -15.11
N TYR A 178 3.70 15.73 -14.10
CA TYR A 178 2.40 16.42 -14.22
C TYR A 178 2.38 17.57 -15.22
N THR A 179 3.53 18.19 -15.47
CA THR A 179 3.62 19.28 -16.44
C THR A 179 4.01 18.81 -17.84
N GLY A 180 4.44 17.54 -17.97
CA GLY A 180 5.02 17.02 -19.21
C GLY A 180 4.06 17.06 -20.41
N ASP A 181 2.85 16.56 -20.26
CA ASP A 181 1.89 16.47 -21.37
C ASP A 181 1.31 17.83 -21.72
N TRP A 182 0.93 18.64 -20.74
CA TRP A 182 0.45 20.00 -20.99
C TRP A 182 1.54 20.92 -21.56
N LEU A 183 2.76 20.83 -21.04
CA LEU A 183 3.93 21.55 -21.57
C LEU A 183 4.35 21.03 -22.95
N TYR A 184 4.18 19.77 -23.27
CA TYR A 184 4.49 19.23 -24.59
C TYR A 184 3.56 19.84 -25.64
N GLU A 185 2.26 19.86 -25.42
CA GLU A 185 1.32 20.51 -26.35
C GLU A 185 1.52 22.03 -26.45
N LEU A 186 1.71 22.68 -25.30
CA LEU A 186 2.03 24.11 -25.23
C LEU A 186 3.37 24.40 -25.94
N SER A 187 4.36 23.51 -25.77
CA SER A 187 5.69 23.65 -26.39
C SER A 187 5.67 23.58 -27.90
N LEU A 188 4.85 22.70 -28.46
CA LEU A 188 4.70 22.59 -29.92
C LEU A 188 4.05 23.86 -30.52
N ARG A 189 3.10 24.47 -29.79
CA ARG A 189 2.46 25.73 -30.22
C ARG A 189 3.40 26.93 -30.05
N LEU A 190 4.07 27.02 -28.92
CA LEU A 190 5.01 28.13 -28.60
C LEU A 190 6.32 28.03 -29.39
N ASN A 191 6.81 26.85 -29.71
CA ASN A 191 8.09 26.67 -30.41
C ASN A 191 8.10 27.34 -31.78
N ARG A 192 6.96 27.31 -32.51
CA ARG A 192 6.80 27.97 -33.79
C ARG A 192 6.85 29.51 -33.68
N HIS A 193 6.14 30.06 -32.67
CA HIS A 193 6.10 31.50 -32.44
C HIS A 193 7.41 32.05 -31.85
N LEU A 194 8.00 31.30 -30.90
CA LEU A 194 9.26 31.66 -30.27
C LEU A 194 10.43 31.67 -31.27
N ASN A 195 10.52 30.68 -32.14
CA ASN A 195 11.61 30.64 -33.15
C ASN A 195 11.43 31.69 -34.26
N THR A 196 10.20 32.05 -34.59
CA THR A 196 9.93 33.17 -35.52
C THR A 196 10.34 34.49 -34.87
N PHE A 197 10.05 34.70 -33.58
CA PHE A 197 10.49 35.88 -32.84
C PHE A 197 12.04 35.93 -32.69
N ARG A 198 12.67 34.80 -32.27
CA ARG A 198 14.12 34.68 -32.14
C ARG A 198 14.87 34.93 -33.42
N SER A 199 14.39 34.43 -34.56
CA SER A 199 15.02 34.67 -35.86
C SER A 199 14.97 36.16 -36.26
N ARG A 200 13.88 36.88 -35.91
CA ARG A 200 13.80 38.32 -36.12
C ARG A 200 14.75 39.11 -35.24
N MET A 201 15.12 38.59 -34.05
CA MET A 201 16.07 39.17 -33.14
C MET A 201 17.51 38.76 -33.37
N GLY A 202 17.77 37.99 -34.41
CA GLY A 202 19.12 37.48 -34.72
C GLY A 202 19.62 36.39 -33.76
N TRP A 203 18.74 35.77 -32.95
CA TRP A 203 19.09 34.71 -32.02
C TRP A 203 18.97 33.33 -32.69
N GLY A 204 19.94 32.47 -32.42
CA GLY A 204 19.98 31.10 -32.94
C GLY A 204 18.75 30.26 -32.60
N TYR A 205 18.49 29.23 -33.38
CA TYR A 205 17.40 28.28 -33.19
C TYR A 205 17.50 27.61 -31.77
N TRP A 206 16.40 27.58 -31.05
CA TRP A 206 16.29 26.89 -29.77
C TRP A 206 15.16 25.86 -29.82
N SER A 207 15.44 24.63 -29.40
CA SER A 207 14.46 23.56 -29.44
C SER A 207 13.91 23.27 -28.05
N LEU A 208 12.67 23.67 -27.81
CA LEU A 208 11.93 23.34 -26.60
C LEU A 208 11.73 21.80 -26.46
N SER A 209 11.58 21.09 -27.60
CA SER A 209 11.46 19.64 -27.61
C SER A 209 12.75 18.92 -27.15
N ALA A 210 13.93 19.45 -27.50
CA ALA A 210 15.21 18.92 -27.00
C ALA A 210 15.37 19.15 -25.48
N TYR A 211 14.96 20.32 -25.00
CA TYR A 211 14.93 20.61 -23.57
C TYR A 211 14.00 19.67 -22.78
N LEU A 212 12.79 19.43 -23.31
CA LEU A 212 11.82 18.50 -22.70
C LEU A 212 12.32 17.05 -22.71
N LYS A 213 12.95 16.58 -23.81
CA LYS A 213 13.58 15.25 -23.87
C LYS A 213 14.63 15.08 -22.77
N LEU A 214 15.45 16.10 -22.53
CA LEU A 214 16.43 16.09 -21.45
C LEU A 214 15.77 16.01 -20.06
N LYS A 215 14.63 16.67 -19.89
CA LYS A 215 13.86 16.66 -18.65
C LYS A 215 13.18 15.31 -18.40
N VAL A 216 12.56 14.71 -19.45
CA VAL A 216 11.98 13.36 -19.39
C VAL A 216 13.07 12.33 -19.07
N LYS A 217 14.24 12.42 -19.72
CA LYS A 217 15.38 11.53 -19.41
C LYS A 217 15.81 11.63 -17.93
N LYS A 218 15.82 12.85 -17.36
CA LYS A 218 16.12 13.04 -15.93
C LYS A 218 15.06 12.42 -15.03
N ALA A 219 13.77 12.52 -15.40
CA ALA A 219 12.68 11.90 -14.65
C ALA A 219 12.76 10.37 -14.67
N VAL A 220 13.07 9.77 -15.84
CA VAL A 220 13.25 8.30 -15.98
C VAL A 220 14.46 7.82 -15.17
N ASN A 221 15.60 8.50 -15.26
CA ASN A 221 16.78 8.17 -14.45
C ASN A 221 16.47 8.23 -12.95
N PHE A 222 15.64 9.14 -12.57
CA PHE A 222 15.23 9.41 -11.22
C PHE A 222 14.33 8.30 -10.63
N ILE A 223 13.32 7.79 -11.37
CA ILE A 223 12.55 6.61 -10.98
C ILE A 223 13.52 5.44 -10.75
N SER A 224 14.45 5.24 -11.68
CA SER A 224 15.49 4.20 -11.56
C SER A 224 16.38 4.38 -10.34
N ASP A 225 16.80 5.61 -10.02
CA ASP A 225 17.62 5.90 -8.84
C ASP A 225 16.86 5.66 -7.53
N PHE A 226 15.55 5.97 -7.51
CA PHE A 226 14.68 5.67 -6.36
C PHE A 226 14.58 4.17 -6.09
N GLU A 227 14.24 3.41 -7.12
CA GLU A 227 14.08 1.97 -7.01
C GLU A 227 15.36 1.29 -6.53
N VAL A 228 16.52 1.73 -7.06
CA VAL A 228 17.84 1.26 -6.61
C VAL A 228 18.10 1.61 -5.15
N ALA A 229 17.80 2.85 -4.73
CA ALA A 229 18.03 3.30 -3.36
C ALA A 229 17.15 2.52 -2.35
N VAL A 230 15.86 2.35 -2.66
CA VAL A 230 14.93 1.61 -1.80
C VAL A 230 15.30 0.12 -1.73
N ALA A 231 15.66 -0.50 -2.87
CA ALA A 231 16.08 -1.89 -2.92
C ALA A 231 17.38 -2.12 -2.14
N GLN A 232 18.37 -1.24 -2.27
CA GLN A 232 19.63 -1.32 -1.49
C GLN A 232 19.37 -1.23 0.01
N GLU A 233 18.48 -0.34 0.45
CA GLU A 233 18.12 -0.23 1.86
C GLU A 233 17.39 -1.48 2.36
N ALA A 234 16.47 -2.05 1.57
CA ALA A 234 15.81 -3.31 1.91
C ALA A 234 16.83 -4.44 2.08
N GLN A 235 17.80 -4.55 1.15
CA GLN A 235 18.88 -5.53 1.22
C GLN A 235 19.76 -5.33 2.46
N ARG A 236 20.13 -4.08 2.76
CA ARG A 236 20.92 -3.74 3.95
C ARG A 236 20.22 -4.15 5.24
N ARG A 237 18.89 -4.07 5.29
CA ARG A 237 18.05 -4.50 6.42
C ARG A 237 17.80 -6.02 6.45
N GLY A 238 18.26 -6.78 5.46
CA GLY A 238 18.10 -8.23 5.39
C GLY A 238 16.74 -8.70 4.89
N PHE A 239 16.06 -7.89 4.07
CA PHE A 239 14.83 -8.26 3.39
C PHE A 239 15.10 -8.82 2.00
N ASP A 240 14.23 -9.74 1.55
CA ASP A 240 14.28 -10.32 0.21
C ASP A 240 13.65 -9.39 -0.84
N GLY A 241 12.82 -8.45 -0.40
CA GLY A 241 12.17 -7.48 -1.26
C GLY A 241 11.58 -6.30 -0.50
N VAL A 242 10.99 -5.37 -1.24
CA VAL A 242 10.33 -4.17 -0.71
C VAL A 242 8.99 -3.94 -1.41
N VAL A 243 8.01 -3.47 -0.63
CA VAL A 243 6.74 -2.93 -1.14
C VAL A 243 6.69 -1.44 -0.77
N CYS A 244 6.49 -0.59 -1.77
CA CYS A 244 6.39 0.86 -1.58
C CYS A 244 5.34 1.48 -2.51
N GLY A 245 5.00 2.75 -2.26
CA GLY A 245 4.18 3.62 -3.10
C GLY A 245 4.97 4.82 -3.59
N HIS A 246 4.47 6.03 -3.32
CA HIS A 246 5.12 7.33 -3.41
C HIS A 246 5.40 7.86 -4.83
N ILE A 247 5.97 7.06 -5.72
CA ILE A 247 6.30 7.50 -7.09
C ILE A 247 5.15 7.28 -8.09
N HIS A 248 4.01 6.75 -7.66
CA HIS A 248 2.81 6.50 -8.47
C HIS A 248 3.08 5.62 -9.72
N HIS A 249 4.07 4.73 -9.65
CA HIS A 249 4.45 3.87 -10.76
C HIS A 249 4.37 2.41 -10.36
N ALA A 250 3.22 1.78 -10.64
CA ALA A 250 2.97 0.39 -10.27
C ALA A 250 3.88 -0.57 -11.05
N GLU A 251 4.76 -1.30 -10.35
CA GLU A 251 5.69 -2.24 -10.97
C GLU A 251 6.08 -3.38 -10.01
N ILE A 252 6.34 -4.55 -10.55
CA ILE A 252 7.01 -5.66 -9.88
C ILE A 252 8.21 -6.06 -10.72
N ARG A 253 9.42 -5.93 -10.18
CA ARG A 253 10.65 -6.32 -10.87
C ARG A 253 11.77 -6.69 -9.92
N ASP A 254 12.80 -7.35 -10.42
CA ASP A 254 14.06 -7.52 -9.70
C ASP A 254 14.94 -6.27 -9.86
N VAL A 255 15.47 -5.78 -8.73
CA VAL A 255 16.44 -4.69 -8.70
C VAL A 255 17.66 -5.19 -7.93
N ASN A 256 18.69 -5.59 -8.64
CA ASN A 256 19.95 -6.09 -8.09
C ASN A 256 19.79 -7.29 -7.11
N GLY A 257 18.85 -8.20 -7.41
CA GLY A 257 18.56 -9.38 -6.60
C GLY A 257 17.57 -9.13 -5.46
N VAL A 258 16.96 -7.95 -5.39
CA VAL A 258 15.89 -7.59 -4.46
C VAL A 258 14.57 -7.48 -5.22
N LEU A 259 13.53 -8.12 -4.74
CA LEU A 259 12.19 -8.00 -5.31
C LEU A 259 11.61 -6.61 -4.99
N TYR A 260 11.59 -5.73 -5.99
CA TYR A 260 10.98 -4.42 -5.88
C TYR A 260 9.51 -4.49 -6.32
N CYS A 261 8.61 -3.98 -5.48
CA CYS A 261 7.19 -3.87 -5.75
C CYS A 261 6.72 -2.45 -5.43
N ASN A 262 6.08 -1.80 -6.39
CA ASN A 262 5.37 -0.55 -6.17
C ASN A 262 3.88 -0.78 -6.47
N ASP A 263 3.00 -0.39 -5.55
CA ASP A 263 1.55 -0.64 -5.66
C ASP A 263 0.81 0.43 -6.48
N GLY A 264 1.50 1.53 -6.84
CA GLY A 264 0.99 2.60 -7.69
C GLY A 264 0.18 3.63 -6.94
N ASP A 265 -1.02 3.98 -7.45
CA ASP A 265 -1.87 5.04 -6.88
C ASP A 265 -3.37 4.82 -7.16
N TRP A 266 -4.22 5.61 -6.47
CA TRP A 266 -5.67 5.65 -6.67
C TRP A 266 -6.17 7.01 -7.13
N VAL A 267 -5.30 7.80 -7.75
CA VAL A 267 -5.61 9.08 -8.40
C VAL A 267 -5.71 8.89 -9.92
N GLU A 268 -4.69 8.27 -10.52
CA GLU A 268 -4.60 8.09 -11.97
C GLU A 268 -4.65 6.62 -12.39
N SER A 269 -3.78 5.78 -11.81
CA SER A 269 -3.57 4.41 -12.27
C SER A 269 -4.58 3.41 -11.73
N ARG A 270 -5.18 3.64 -10.56
CA ARG A 270 -6.12 2.75 -9.87
C ARG A 270 -5.56 1.34 -9.71
N THR A 271 -4.38 1.24 -9.11
CA THR A 271 -3.65 -0.01 -8.96
C THR A 271 -3.57 -0.44 -7.51
N ALA A 272 -3.46 -1.74 -7.31
CA ALA A 272 -3.17 -2.38 -6.04
C ALA A 272 -2.21 -3.55 -6.26
N LEU A 273 -1.24 -3.71 -5.38
CA LEU A 273 -0.46 -4.94 -5.30
C LEU A 273 -1.24 -5.93 -4.42
N VAL A 274 -1.34 -7.17 -4.87
CA VAL A 274 -2.02 -8.23 -4.12
C VAL A 274 -1.14 -9.47 -4.00
N GLU A 275 -1.31 -10.20 -2.89
CA GLU A 275 -0.77 -11.53 -2.71
C GLU A 275 -1.90 -12.56 -2.71
N HIS A 276 -1.80 -13.54 -3.58
CA HIS A 276 -2.70 -14.69 -3.66
C HIS A 276 -2.36 -15.75 -2.59
N ALA A 277 -3.26 -16.72 -2.40
CA ALA A 277 -3.07 -17.81 -1.43
C ALA A 277 -1.81 -18.64 -1.70
N ASP A 278 -1.40 -18.77 -2.95
CA ASP A 278 -0.18 -19.47 -3.39
C ASP A 278 1.11 -18.65 -3.27
N GLY A 279 1.03 -17.41 -2.74
CA GLY A 279 2.15 -16.49 -2.61
C GLY A 279 2.57 -15.82 -3.92
N ARG A 280 1.74 -15.84 -4.94
CA ARG A 280 1.92 -15.08 -6.17
C ARG A 280 1.56 -13.62 -5.92
N LEU A 281 2.48 -12.73 -6.26
CA LEU A 281 2.25 -11.29 -6.26
C LEU A 281 1.74 -10.83 -7.62
N GLU A 282 0.77 -9.92 -7.63
CA GLU A 282 0.15 -9.40 -8.85
C GLU A 282 -0.25 -7.94 -8.66
N ILE A 283 -0.04 -7.11 -9.68
CA ILE A 283 -0.63 -5.76 -9.74
C ILE A 283 -1.98 -5.86 -10.46
N ILE A 284 -3.04 -5.52 -9.73
CA ILE A 284 -4.38 -5.37 -10.29
C ILE A 284 -4.60 -3.91 -10.66
N ARG A 285 -4.91 -3.64 -11.93
CA ARG A 285 -5.31 -2.33 -12.43
C ARG A 285 -6.84 -2.29 -12.56
N TRP A 286 -7.50 -1.52 -11.70
CA TRP A 286 -8.94 -1.51 -11.57
C TRP A 286 -9.62 -0.66 -12.66
N GLY A 287 -10.57 -1.25 -13.39
CA GLY A 287 -11.32 -0.57 -14.45
C GLY A 287 -10.61 -0.51 -15.81
N ALA A 288 -9.41 -1.09 -15.96
CA ALA A 288 -8.81 -1.33 -17.27
C ALA A 288 -9.02 -2.80 -17.69
N GLN A 289 -9.40 -3.03 -18.94
CA GLN A 289 -9.65 -4.38 -19.48
C GLN A 289 -8.34 -5.15 -19.77
N SER A 290 -7.32 -5.09 -18.93
CA SER A 290 -6.08 -5.83 -19.15
C SER A 290 -5.40 -6.19 -17.85
N VAL A 291 -5.30 -7.48 -17.59
CA VAL A 291 -4.49 -8.05 -16.52
C VAL A 291 -3.07 -8.22 -17.06
N VAL A 292 -2.11 -7.42 -16.61
CA VAL A 292 -0.69 -7.66 -16.87
C VAL A 292 -0.21 -8.69 -15.86
N ARG A 293 -0.04 -9.94 -16.31
CA ARG A 293 0.53 -11.02 -15.49
C ARG A 293 2.05 -10.98 -15.60
N VAL A 294 2.74 -10.66 -14.52
CA VAL A 294 4.19 -10.80 -14.41
C VAL A 294 4.47 -12.02 -13.53
N ASN A 295 5.10 -13.04 -14.12
CA ASN A 295 5.57 -14.20 -13.36
C ASN A 295 6.83 -13.80 -12.60
N ALA A 296 6.82 -13.91 -11.27
CA ALA A 296 8.02 -13.77 -10.45
C ALA A 296 9.05 -14.83 -10.85
N PRO A 297 10.36 -14.51 -10.93
CA PRO A 297 11.38 -15.51 -11.26
C PRO A 297 11.40 -16.63 -10.21
N GLU A 298 11.46 -17.88 -10.68
CA GLU A 298 11.60 -19.05 -9.80
C GLU A 298 12.89 -18.95 -9.01
N GLY A 299 12.80 -18.94 -7.68
CA GLY A 299 13.92 -18.85 -6.77
C GLY A 299 14.90 -20.00 -7.00
N LYS A 300 16.12 -19.68 -7.42
CA LYS A 300 17.22 -20.65 -7.49
C LYS A 300 17.63 -21.04 -6.08
N HIS A 301 17.10 -22.14 -5.55
CA HIS A 301 17.69 -22.82 -4.42
C HIS A 301 19.12 -23.28 -4.79
N LYS A 302 20.12 -22.55 -4.32
CA LYS A 302 21.49 -23.06 -4.27
C LYS A 302 21.57 -24.06 -3.12
N GLY A 303 21.32 -25.35 -3.44
CA GLY A 303 21.70 -26.44 -2.57
C GLY A 303 23.21 -26.50 -2.47
N HIS A 304 23.78 -26.19 -1.31
CA HIS A 304 25.16 -26.57 -0.98
C HIS A 304 25.15 -28.05 -0.66
N ALA A 305 25.58 -28.85 -1.61
CA ALA A 305 26.00 -30.25 -1.34
C ALA A 305 27.37 -30.18 -0.65
N VAL A 306 27.39 -30.49 0.64
CA VAL A 306 28.62 -30.77 1.36
C VAL A 306 29.02 -32.22 1.00
N SER A 307 30.07 -32.39 0.19
CA SER A 307 30.74 -33.65 -0.04
C SER A 307 31.69 -33.91 1.12
N VAL A 308 31.39 -34.93 1.89
CA VAL A 308 32.35 -35.53 2.85
C VAL A 308 33.09 -36.64 2.11
N THR A 309 34.37 -36.48 1.98
CA THR A 309 35.38 -37.56 1.86
C THR A 309 36.54 -37.22 2.76
#